data_2a8835983cc8b4c6b786c736736395f1
#
_entry.id   2a8835983cc8b4c6b786c736736395f1
#
_cell.length_a   1.000
_cell.length_b   1.000
_cell.length_c   1.000
_cell.angle_alpha   90.00
_cell.angle_beta   90.00
_cell.angle_gamma   90.00
#
_symmetry.space_group_name_H-M   'P 1'
#
loop_
_entity.id
_entity.type
_entity.pdbx_description
1 polymer ?
#
loop_
_entity_poly.entity_id
_entity_poly.type
_entity_poly.pdbx_seq_one_letter_code
_entity_poly.pdbx_strand_id
1 'polypeptide(L)'
;SSLFMPEIPGGSFAKKLYSTYLSYLPKEKVAYSLKMNMDDRGSFTELLRTAKCGQFSVNISKPGITKGQHWHNTKWEFFIVVSGHGLVQERKEGLDADGNPFPVMEFEVSGENIQVVHALPGYTHNIINLSPTENLVTLIWANELFDPNRPDTYFDPVV
;
A
#
# COMPACT_ATOMS: atom_id res chain seq x y z
N SER A 1 -13.14 -16.31 -3.24
CA SER A 1 -13.02 -15.37 -4.39
C SER A 1 -11.55 -14.99 -4.56
N SER A 2 -11.09 -14.96 -5.79
CA SER A 2 -9.73 -14.49 -6.10
C SER A 2 -9.71 -12.96 -6.07
N LEU A 3 -8.69 -12.37 -5.42
CA LEU A 3 -8.43 -10.93 -5.49
C LEU A 3 -7.85 -10.49 -6.85
N PHE A 4 -7.51 -11.44 -7.72
CA PHE A 4 -6.98 -11.15 -9.04
C PHE A 4 -8.01 -10.49 -9.94
N MET A 5 -7.63 -9.36 -10.51
CA MET A 5 -8.38 -8.71 -11.58
C MET A 5 -8.20 -9.49 -12.88
N PRO A 6 -9.29 -9.81 -13.60
CA PRO A 6 -9.18 -10.48 -14.88
C PRO A 6 -8.53 -9.58 -15.93
N GLU A 7 -7.55 -10.13 -16.64
CA GLU A 7 -6.93 -9.45 -17.80
C GLU A 7 -7.76 -9.72 -19.06
N ILE A 8 -8.70 -8.84 -19.36
CA ILE A 8 -9.59 -8.98 -20.52
C ILE A 8 -9.32 -7.83 -21.49
N PRO A 9 -8.93 -8.10 -22.76
CA PRO A 9 -8.67 -7.07 -23.73
C PRO A 9 -9.88 -6.16 -23.98
N GLY A 10 -9.64 -4.84 -24.06
CA GLY A 10 -10.67 -3.87 -24.39
C GLY A 10 -11.31 -4.16 -25.75
N GLY A 11 -12.63 -3.97 -25.90
CA GLY A 11 -13.39 -4.19 -27.14
C GLY A 11 -13.56 -5.65 -27.57
N SER A 12 -13.01 -6.62 -26.82
CA SER A 12 -13.06 -8.03 -27.18
C SER A 12 -14.44 -8.68 -26.88
N PHE A 13 -14.72 -9.78 -27.56
CA PHE A 13 -15.88 -10.62 -27.24
C PHE A 13 -15.82 -11.13 -25.80
N ALA A 14 -14.64 -11.50 -25.32
CA ALA A 14 -14.43 -11.93 -23.94
C ALA A 14 -14.89 -10.86 -22.91
N LYS A 15 -14.65 -9.58 -23.18
CA LYS A 15 -15.14 -8.47 -22.34
C LYS A 15 -16.67 -8.43 -22.31
N LYS A 16 -17.32 -8.56 -23.45
CA LYS A 16 -18.79 -8.58 -23.55
C LYS A 16 -19.36 -9.76 -22.79
N LEU A 17 -18.79 -10.94 -22.99
CA LEU A 17 -19.21 -12.18 -22.32
C LEU A 17 -19.06 -12.08 -20.80
N TYR A 18 -17.92 -11.58 -20.32
CA TYR A 18 -17.66 -11.41 -18.89
C TYR A 18 -18.60 -10.37 -18.25
N SER A 19 -18.87 -9.26 -18.94
CA SER A 19 -19.84 -8.25 -18.48
C SER A 19 -21.25 -8.84 -18.39
N THR A 20 -21.65 -9.65 -19.38
CA THR A 20 -22.92 -10.37 -19.36
C THR A 20 -22.97 -11.36 -18.19
N TYR A 21 -21.91 -12.16 -17.99
CA TYR A 21 -21.83 -13.07 -16.84
C TYR A 21 -22.02 -12.33 -15.52
N LEU A 22 -21.36 -11.18 -15.31
CA LEU A 22 -21.49 -10.39 -14.10
C LEU A 22 -22.91 -9.89 -13.88
N SER A 23 -23.67 -9.54 -14.96
CA SER A 23 -25.04 -9.07 -14.85
C SER A 23 -26.03 -10.16 -14.40
N TYR A 24 -25.63 -11.43 -14.47
CA TYR A 24 -26.41 -12.59 -14.01
C TYR A 24 -25.93 -13.14 -12.66
N LEU A 25 -25.02 -12.45 -11.96
CA LEU A 25 -24.59 -12.92 -10.65
C LEU A 25 -25.77 -12.93 -9.65
N PRO A 26 -25.99 -14.04 -8.94
CA PRO A 26 -26.97 -14.07 -7.89
C PRO A 26 -26.55 -13.15 -6.74
N LYS A 27 -27.53 -12.59 -6.03
CA LYS A 27 -27.36 -11.56 -5.01
C LYS A 27 -26.27 -11.88 -3.99
N GLU A 28 -26.19 -13.12 -3.56
CA GLU A 28 -25.20 -13.61 -2.57
C GLU A 28 -23.76 -13.66 -3.09
N LYS A 29 -23.55 -13.49 -4.40
CA LYS A 29 -22.23 -13.45 -5.02
C LYS A 29 -21.81 -12.04 -5.46
N VAL A 30 -22.70 -11.06 -5.35
CA VAL A 30 -22.42 -9.67 -5.75
C VAL A 30 -21.48 -8.99 -4.75
N ALA A 31 -21.58 -9.33 -3.46
CA ALA A 31 -20.71 -8.77 -2.41
C ALA A 31 -20.02 -9.91 -1.65
N TYR A 32 -18.78 -9.66 -1.26
CA TYR A 32 -18.00 -10.57 -0.42
C TYR A 32 -17.05 -9.79 0.47
N SER A 33 -16.76 -10.36 1.65
CA SER A 33 -15.83 -9.76 2.60
C SER A 33 -14.39 -10.00 2.19
N LEU A 34 -13.55 -8.99 2.37
CA LEU A 34 -12.11 -9.10 2.24
C LEU A 34 -11.50 -9.51 3.58
N LYS A 35 -10.37 -10.22 3.52
CA LYS A 35 -9.62 -10.58 4.72
C LYS A 35 -8.89 -9.36 5.25
N MET A 36 -9.31 -8.85 6.41
CA MET A 36 -8.61 -7.80 7.14
C MET A 36 -7.58 -8.44 8.06
N ASN A 37 -6.31 -8.06 7.91
CA ASN A 37 -5.27 -8.41 8.88
C ASN A 37 -5.26 -7.31 9.93
N MET A 38 -5.74 -7.63 11.14
CA MET A 38 -5.95 -6.67 12.23
C MET A 38 -5.00 -6.95 13.39
N ASP A 39 -4.46 -5.89 13.99
CA ASP A 39 -3.71 -5.92 15.26
C ASP A 39 -4.02 -4.65 16.08
N ASP A 40 -3.28 -4.44 17.18
CA ASP A 40 -3.45 -3.27 18.05
C ASP A 40 -3.06 -1.93 17.39
N ARG A 41 -2.30 -1.96 16.28
CA ARG A 41 -1.89 -0.79 15.51
C ARG A 41 -2.94 -0.35 14.47
N GLY A 42 -3.89 -1.23 14.11
CA GLY A 42 -4.92 -0.97 13.09
C GLY A 42 -5.16 -2.16 12.19
N SER A 43 -5.24 -1.94 10.87
CA SER A 43 -5.47 -3.02 9.91
C SER A 43 -4.72 -2.82 8.61
N PHE A 44 -4.48 -3.94 7.92
CA PHE A 44 -4.00 -3.98 6.54
C PHE A 44 -4.87 -4.95 5.74
N THR A 45 -5.41 -4.48 4.62
CA THR A 45 -6.33 -5.27 3.79
C THR A 45 -5.92 -5.17 2.33
N GLU A 46 -5.59 -6.32 1.72
CA GLU A 46 -5.46 -6.38 0.27
C GLU A 46 -6.84 -6.18 -0.39
N LEU A 47 -6.92 -5.29 -1.37
CA LEU A 47 -8.14 -4.98 -2.09
C LEU A 47 -8.22 -5.74 -3.41
N LEU A 48 -7.14 -5.73 -4.19
CA LEU A 48 -7.04 -6.42 -5.47
C LEU A 48 -5.59 -6.72 -5.85
N ARG A 49 -5.42 -7.68 -6.75
CA ARG A 49 -4.16 -8.08 -7.38
C ARG A 49 -4.29 -8.02 -8.89
N THR A 50 -3.18 -7.75 -9.54
CA THR A 50 -3.05 -7.91 -10.99
C THR A 50 -1.85 -8.78 -11.30
N ALA A 51 -1.87 -9.51 -12.39
CA ALA A 51 -0.76 -10.39 -12.74
C ALA A 51 0.51 -9.63 -13.14
N LYS A 52 0.35 -8.43 -13.69
CA LYS A 52 1.46 -7.64 -14.27
C LYS A 52 1.76 -6.34 -13.54
N CYS A 53 0.80 -5.82 -12.77
CA CYS A 53 0.88 -4.49 -12.17
C CYS A 53 0.80 -4.52 -10.63
N GLY A 54 1.12 -5.65 -9.99
CA GLY A 54 1.23 -5.75 -8.55
C GLY A 54 -0.09 -5.81 -7.79
N GLN A 55 -0.10 -5.25 -6.58
CA GLN A 55 -1.23 -5.32 -5.66
C GLN A 55 -1.63 -3.94 -5.15
N PHE A 56 -2.92 -3.82 -4.82
CA PHE A 56 -3.51 -2.64 -4.22
C PHE A 56 -4.10 -3.00 -2.85
N SER A 57 -3.79 -2.17 -1.85
CA SER A 57 -4.14 -2.45 -0.44
C SER A 57 -4.61 -1.18 0.26
N VAL A 58 -5.32 -1.33 1.38
CA VAL A 58 -5.60 -0.26 2.32
C VAL A 58 -4.95 -0.55 3.66
N ASN A 59 -4.24 0.44 4.19
CA ASN A 59 -3.66 0.45 5.52
C ASN A 59 -4.41 1.44 6.39
N ILE A 60 -4.90 1.00 7.55
CA ILE A 60 -5.52 1.85 8.56
C ILE A 60 -4.62 1.84 9.78
N SER A 61 -4.08 3.00 10.15
CA SER A 61 -3.27 3.19 11.35
C SER A 61 -4.08 3.94 12.40
N LYS A 62 -4.12 3.40 13.62
CA LYS A 62 -4.72 4.05 14.78
C LYS A 62 -3.96 5.32 15.17
N PRO A 63 -4.55 6.21 16.00
CA PRO A 63 -3.89 7.42 16.46
C PRO A 63 -2.48 7.18 17.02
N GLY A 64 -1.52 8.00 16.61
CA GLY A 64 -0.14 7.98 17.09
C GLY A 64 0.71 6.78 16.61
N ILE A 65 0.16 5.89 15.79
CA ILE A 65 0.87 4.68 15.34
C ILE A 65 1.80 4.99 14.18
N THR A 66 3.01 4.41 14.26
CA THR A 66 3.97 4.31 13.16
C THR A 66 3.98 2.92 12.58
N LYS A 67 3.92 2.80 11.25
CA LYS A 67 4.07 1.55 10.50
C LYS A 67 5.16 1.69 9.44
N GLY A 68 5.66 0.56 8.93
CA GLY A 68 6.78 0.52 7.99
C GLY A 68 8.07 0.22 8.74
N GLN A 69 9.05 1.13 8.73
CA GLN A 69 10.39 0.93 9.28
C GLN A 69 11.16 -0.17 8.53
N HIS A 70 11.05 -0.11 7.20
CA HIS A 70 11.68 -1.10 6.34
C HIS A 70 11.99 -0.51 4.96
N TRP A 71 12.82 -1.20 4.20
CA TRP A 71 13.17 -0.85 2.84
C TRP A 71 13.05 -2.05 1.90
N HIS A 72 13.09 -1.78 0.59
CA HIS A 72 12.97 -2.76 -0.47
C HIS A 72 14.09 -2.59 -1.50
N ASN A 73 14.52 -3.68 -2.15
CA ASN A 73 15.50 -3.60 -3.24
C ASN A 73 14.88 -3.16 -4.57
N THR A 74 13.85 -3.87 -5.00
CA THR A 74 13.22 -3.67 -6.32
C THR A 74 11.76 -3.31 -6.23
N LYS A 75 11.10 -3.70 -5.14
CA LYS A 75 9.72 -3.31 -4.88
C LYS A 75 9.67 -1.81 -4.56
N TRP A 76 8.73 -1.12 -5.17
CA TRP A 76 8.41 0.27 -4.87
C TRP A 76 6.90 0.42 -4.70
N GLU A 77 6.51 1.40 -3.93
CA GLU A 77 5.14 1.58 -3.52
C GLU A 77 4.68 3.02 -3.72
N PHE A 78 3.39 3.21 -3.91
CA PHE A 78 2.72 4.50 -3.81
C PHE A 78 1.92 4.54 -2.52
N PHE A 79 2.15 5.55 -1.70
CA PHE A 79 1.34 5.87 -0.54
C PHE A 79 0.41 7.02 -0.88
N ILE A 80 -0.89 6.80 -0.72
CA ILE A 80 -1.95 7.76 -1.03
C ILE A 80 -2.84 7.86 0.20
N VAL A 81 -2.64 8.89 1.01
CA VAL A 81 -3.50 9.15 2.18
C VAL A 81 -4.81 9.75 1.71
N VAL A 82 -5.93 9.12 2.09
CA VAL A 82 -7.28 9.51 1.69
C VAL A 82 -8.15 9.99 2.86
N SER A 83 -7.68 9.77 4.11
CA SER A 83 -8.35 10.29 5.31
C SER A 83 -7.35 10.35 6.47
N GLY A 84 -7.51 11.34 7.33
CA GLY A 84 -6.63 11.60 8.47
C GLY A 84 -5.46 12.50 8.11
N HIS A 85 -4.51 12.61 9.05
CA HIS A 85 -3.33 13.47 8.96
C HIS A 85 -2.08 12.70 9.41
N GLY A 86 -1.05 12.65 8.59
CA GLY A 86 0.13 11.84 8.84
C GLY A 86 1.42 12.42 8.28
N LEU A 87 2.50 11.70 8.53
CA LEU A 87 3.83 12.00 8.05
C LEU A 87 4.43 10.73 7.43
N VAL A 88 4.91 10.83 6.20
CA VAL A 88 5.77 9.80 5.58
C VAL A 88 7.21 10.26 5.70
N GLN A 89 8.07 9.39 6.20
CA GLN A 89 9.51 9.64 6.27
C GLN A 89 10.25 8.61 5.42
N GLU A 90 11.29 9.06 4.74
CA GLU A 90 12.18 8.21 3.94
C GLU A 90 13.63 8.61 4.16
N ARG A 91 14.52 7.62 4.30
CA ARG A 91 15.97 7.81 4.39
C ARG A 91 16.66 6.81 3.47
N LYS A 92 17.57 7.31 2.64
CA LYS A 92 18.38 6.44 1.76
C LYS A 92 19.24 5.49 2.61
N GLU A 93 19.29 4.22 2.21
CA GLU A 93 20.13 3.22 2.84
C GLU A 93 21.62 3.51 2.66
N GLY A 94 22.42 3.09 3.64
CA GLY A 94 23.86 3.25 3.67
C GLY A 94 24.33 4.58 4.28
N LEU A 95 25.57 4.92 3.99
CA LEU A 95 26.24 6.11 4.54
C LEU A 95 26.71 7.01 3.38
N ASP A 96 26.82 8.28 3.65
CA ASP A 96 27.40 9.26 2.74
C ASP A 96 28.94 9.14 2.67
N ALA A 97 29.59 10.01 1.91
CA ALA A 97 31.04 10.00 1.74
C ALA A 97 31.84 10.28 3.03
N ASP A 98 31.19 10.91 4.01
CA ASP A 98 31.78 11.26 5.31
C ASP A 98 31.47 10.20 6.38
N GLY A 99 30.73 9.15 6.03
CA GLY A 99 30.36 8.03 6.90
C GLY A 99 29.13 8.32 7.77
N ASN A 100 28.31 9.32 7.43
CA ASN A 100 27.09 9.64 8.13
C ASN A 100 25.85 9.04 7.44
N PRO A 101 24.77 8.74 8.17
CA PRO A 101 23.49 8.41 7.58
C PRO A 101 22.99 9.54 6.66
N PHE A 102 22.34 9.19 5.56
CA PHE A 102 21.71 10.18 4.70
C PHE A 102 20.59 10.93 5.43
N PRO A 103 20.28 12.18 5.04
CA PRO A 103 19.22 12.95 5.66
C PRO A 103 17.85 12.28 5.42
N VAL A 104 16.97 12.44 6.41
CA VAL A 104 15.57 12.00 6.32
C VAL A 104 14.80 13.02 5.48
N MET A 105 14.04 12.50 4.51
CA MET A 105 13.02 13.26 3.79
C MET A 105 11.68 13.08 4.50
N GLU A 106 10.91 14.16 4.62
CA GLU A 106 9.63 14.17 5.30
C GLU A 106 8.54 14.73 4.40
N PHE A 107 7.40 14.05 4.35
CA PHE A 107 6.25 14.43 3.56
C PHE A 107 5.00 14.42 4.44
N GLU A 108 4.50 15.60 4.77
CA GLU A 108 3.22 15.72 5.47
C GLU A 108 2.07 15.40 4.52
N VAL A 109 1.16 14.53 4.94
CA VAL A 109 0.09 13.96 4.10
C VAL A 109 -1.26 14.04 4.80
N SER A 110 -2.32 14.28 4.03
CA SER A 110 -3.68 14.34 4.58
C SER A 110 -4.74 13.93 3.56
N GLY A 111 -5.94 13.58 4.07
CA GLY A 111 -7.09 13.35 3.21
C GLY A 111 -7.70 14.63 2.60
N GLU A 112 -7.31 15.81 3.09
CA GLU A 112 -7.77 17.10 2.54
C GLU A 112 -6.98 17.53 1.31
N ASN A 113 -5.73 17.07 1.19
CA ASN A 113 -4.87 17.30 0.04
C ASN A 113 -4.24 15.97 -0.39
N ILE A 114 -4.98 15.23 -1.22
CA ILE A 114 -4.56 13.90 -1.66
C ILE A 114 -3.38 14.03 -2.63
N GLN A 115 -2.27 13.40 -2.24
CA GLN A 115 -1.05 13.33 -3.04
C GLN A 115 -0.46 11.92 -3.00
N VAL A 116 0.38 11.60 -3.97
CA VAL A 116 1.16 10.37 -3.99
C VAL A 116 2.52 10.63 -3.39
N VAL A 117 2.94 9.82 -2.42
CA VAL A 117 4.33 9.71 -1.99
C VAL A 117 4.89 8.38 -2.48
N HIS A 118 6.00 8.42 -3.21
CA HIS A 118 6.68 7.22 -3.67
C HIS A 118 7.57 6.69 -2.54
N ALA A 119 7.35 5.46 -2.11
CA ALA A 119 8.32 4.72 -1.29
C ALA A 119 9.38 4.14 -2.24
N LEU A 120 10.57 4.72 -2.19
CA LEU A 120 11.63 4.47 -3.16
C LEU A 120 12.43 3.19 -2.84
N PRO A 121 12.81 2.38 -3.86
CA PRO A 121 13.74 1.28 -3.65
C PRO A 121 15.07 1.78 -3.06
N GLY A 122 15.62 1.04 -2.09
CA GLY A 122 16.85 1.43 -1.41
C GLY A 122 16.69 2.57 -0.40
N TYR A 123 15.45 2.91 -0.03
CA TYR A 123 15.14 3.85 1.04
C TYR A 123 14.31 3.17 2.11
N THR A 124 14.74 3.26 3.36
CA THR A 124 13.88 2.89 4.48
C THR A 124 12.79 3.93 4.64
N HIS A 125 11.58 3.49 4.89
CA HIS A 125 10.42 4.36 4.99
C HIS A 125 9.47 3.96 6.11
N ASN A 126 8.72 4.92 6.58
CA ASN A 126 7.62 4.72 7.52
C ASN A 126 6.45 5.65 7.19
N ILE A 127 5.32 5.38 7.82
CA ILE A 127 4.17 6.28 7.86
C ILE A 127 3.68 6.41 9.30
N ILE A 128 3.51 7.64 9.74
CA ILE A 128 3.15 8.02 11.10
C ILE A 128 1.77 8.67 11.09
N ASN A 129 0.85 8.17 11.91
CA ASN A 129 -0.40 8.88 12.17
C ASN A 129 -0.16 9.99 13.19
N LEU A 130 -0.25 11.24 12.77
CA LEU A 130 -0.04 12.41 13.64
C LEU A 130 -1.28 12.79 14.44
N SER A 131 -2.47 12.26 14.11
CA SER A 131 -3.69 12.55 14.84
C SER A 131 -3.71 11.84 16.20
N PRO A 132 -4.10 12.51 17.27
CA PRO A 132 -4.30 11.89 18.58
C PRO A 132 -5.64 11.14 18.69
N THR A 133 -6.57 11.33 17.77
CA THR A 133 -7.96 10.84 17.89
C THR A 133 -8.48 10.11 16.66
N GLU A 134 -7.94 10.38 15.47
CA GLU A 134 -8.47 9.85 14.22
C GLU A 134 -7.54 8.82 13.58
N ASN A 135 -8.13 7.88 12.86
CA ASN A 135 -7.37 6.93 12.06
C ASN A 135 -6.76 7.62 10.83
N LEU A 136 -5.58 7.14 10.44
CA LEU A 136 -4.98 7.48 9.16
C LEU A 136 -5.29 6.35 8.15
N VAL A 137 -5.90 6.70 7.03
CA VAL A 137 -6.27 5.76 5.97
C VAL A 137 -5.39 6.00 4.75
N THR A 138 -4.57 5.01 4.43
CA THR A 138 -3.61 5.05 3.33
C THR A 138 -3.91 3.95 2.33
N LEU A 139 -4.13 4.33 1.07
CA LEU A 139 -4.12 3.39 -0.04
C LEU A 139 -2.66 3.13 -0.44
N ILE A 140 -2.32 1.86 -0.65
CA ILE A 140 -0.96 1.44 -1.03
C ILE A 140 -1.05 0.63 -2.32
N TRP A 141 -0.35 1.07 -3.35
CA TRP A 141 -0.10 0.26 -4.52
C TRP A 141 1.37 -0.14 -4.54
N ALA A 142 1.62 -1.45 -4.77
CA ALA A 142 2.95 -2.00 -4.91
C ALA A 142 3.10 -2.60 -6.32
N ASN A 143 4.25 -2.37 -6.96
CA ASN A 143 4.52 -2.83 -8.33
C ASN A 143 4.57 -4.34 -8.47
N GLU A 144 4.71 -5.08 -7.38
CA GLU A 144 4.78 -6.54 -7.34
C GLU A 144 3.94 -7.12 -6.21
N LEU A 145 3.59 -8.40 -6.33
CA LEU A 145 2.87 -9.12 -5.30
C LEU A 145 3.80 -9.47 -4.14
N PHE A 146 3.27 -9.48 -2.92
CA PHE A 146 4.01 -10.00 -1.78
C PHE A 146 4.18 -11.52 -1.90
N ASP A 147 5.43 -11.98 -1.88
CA ASP A 147 5.80 -13.37 -1.82
C ASP A 147 6.45 -13.69 -0.47
N PRO A 148 5.80 -14.47 0.42
CA PRO A 148 6.34 -14.80 1.74
C PRO A 148 7.63 -15.63 1.69
N ASN A 149 7.92 -16.31 0.56
CA ASN A 149 9.14 -17.09 0.38
C ASN A 149 10.31 -16.24 -0.11
N ARG A 150 10.02 -15.05 -0.65
CA ARG A 150 11.00 -14.08 -1.15
C ARG A 150 10.54 -12.67 -0.84
N PRO A 151 10.36 -12.34 0.44
CA PRO A 151 9.92 -11.00 0.82
C PRO A 151 11.08 -10.03 0.55
N ASP A 152 10.90 -9.15 -0.42
CA ASP A 152 11.82 -8.02 -0.65
C ASP A 152 11.52 -6.91 0.37
N THR A 153 11.69 -7.23 1.66
CA THR A 153 11.38 -6.33 2.77
C THR A 153 12.38 -6.54 3.89
N TYR A 154 13.11 -5.49 4.23
CA TYR A 154 14.19 -5.51 5.21
C TYR A 154 13.94 -4.44 6.27
N PHE A 155 13.89 -4.87 7.53
CA PHE A 155 13.66 -3.96 8.65
C PHE A 155 14.88 -3.05 8.88
N ASP A 156 14.65 -1.75 8.81
CA ASP A 156 15.58 -0.71 9.27
C ASP A 156 14.79 0.56 9.66
N PRO A 157 14.85 1.01 10.93
CA PRO A 157 14.17 2.25 11.34
C PRO A 157 14.68 3.47 10.58
N VAL A 158 13.76 4.39 10.23
CA VAL A 158 14.13 5.63 9.52
C VAL A 158 14.93 6.56 10.44
N VAL A 159 14.58 6.58 11.73
CA VAL A 159 15.18 7.41 12.79
C VAL A 159 15.41 6.57 14.04
#